data_971ddfa9c280603f55a298ed95cfa7e9
#
_entry.id   971ddfa9c280603f55a298ed95cfa7e9
#
_cell.length_a   1.000
_cell.length_b   1.000
_cell.length_c   1.000
_cell.angle_alpha   90.00
_cell.angle_beta   90.00
_cell.angle_gamma   90.00
#
_symmetry.space_group_name_H-M   'P 1'
#
loop_
_entity.id
_entity.type
_entity.pdbx_description
1 polymer ?
#
loop_
_entity_poly.entity_id
_entity_poly.type
_entity_poly.pdbx_seq_one_letter_code
_entity_poly.pdbx_strand_id
1 'polypeptide(L)'
;MRLPSLVVLLGLALATATAAGMPRAVVAATPESIAVVADDGHTLTLWGKAPPAPKGTILLLHGRTWSARPNFDLQVAGTPRSVMDALVYAGYAAYALDQRGYGASPRDASGWLTPERAVGDVVAAAKVIRARHPGLPAPAVVGYSMGSVTAFFAAQQHPDAFSVLVLYGYPLDADGARLATLEPDATEPARAATTAEAAGEDFVVAGAAPPAVVEAYVAQALAADPVRVDWKSLAQFRLDPAKLTTPTLLLQGVGDGYVQPDAVATLFNRLGTPDRSWVVLPDSDHVAHVEDAMPAWVAAILGFIERPR
;
A
#
# COMPACT_ATOMS: atom_id res chain seq x y z
N MET A 1 67.40 -12.57 -37.52
CA MET A 1 66.52 -13.12 -36.48
C MET A 1 65.16 -12.47 -36.69
N ARG A 2 64.20 -13.20 -37.30
CA ARG A 2 62.85 -12.71 -37.57
C ARG A 2 61.91 -13.33 -36.53
N LEU A 3 61.19 -12.49 -35.78
CA LEU A 3 60.15 -12.91 -34.83
C LEU A 3 58.84 -13.20 -35.58
N PRO A 4 58.09 -14.25 -35.26
CA PRO A 4 56.81 -14.54 -35.91
C PRO A 4 55.67 -13.69 -35.31
N SER A 5 54.84 -13.17 -36.18
CA SER A 5 53.61 -12.43 -35.85
C SER A 5 52.55 -13.38 -35.30
N LEU A 6 52.08 -13.11 -34.11
CA LEU A 6 50.96 -13.81 -33.47
C LEU A 6 49.64 -13.18 -33.95
N VAL A 7 48.89 -13.91 -34.76
CA VAL A 7 47.52 -13.54 -35.15
C VAL A 7 46.56 -14.00 -34.06
N VAL A 8 45.97 -13.05 -33.32
CA VAL A 8 44.88 -13.32 -32.36
C VAL A 8 43.57 -13.24 -33.10
N LEU A 9 42.94 -14.39 -33.34
CA LEU A 9 41.55 -14.47 -33.82
C LEU A 9 40.59 -14.22 -32.64
N LEU A 10 39.96 -13.02 -32.67
CA LEU A 10 38.86 -12.70 -31.75
C LEU A 10 37.56 -13.36 -32.28
N GLY A 11 37.17 -14.46 -31.67
CA GLY A 11 35.86 -15.08 -31.96
C GLY A 11 34.75 -14.27 -31.33
N LEU A 12 33.94 -13.64 -32.19
CA LEU A 12 32.69 -12.95 -31.78
C LEU A 12 31.58 -14.00 -31.51
N ALA A 13 31.37 -14.35 -30.28
CA ALA A 13 30.23 -15.18 -29.90
C ALA A 13 28.95 -14.31 -29.93
N LEU A 14 28.14 -14.50 -30.99
CA LEU A 14 26.77 -13.94 -31.05
C LEU A 14 25.90 -14.69 -30.03
N ALA A 15 25.64 -14.09 -28.87
CA ALA A 15 24.63 -14.57 -27.95
C ALA A 15 23.26 -14.24 -28.54
N THR A 16 22.57 -15.22 -29.10
CA THR A 16 21.16 -15.12 -29.45
C THR A 16 20.34 -15.05 -28.15
N ALA A 17 19.94 -13.83 -27.76
CA ALA A 17 18.95 -13.65 -26.72
C ALA A 17 17.63 -14.25 -27.25
N THR A 18 17.27 -15.42 -26.77
CA THR A 18 15.92 -15.96 -26.89
C THR A 18 14.97 -14.99 -26.17
N ALA A 19 14.14 -14.29 -26.94
CA ALA A 19 13.03 -13.53 -26.38
C ALA A 19 12.18 -14.50 -25.55
N ALA A 20 12.33 -14.43 -24.23
CA ALA A 20 11.41 -15.10 -23.32
C ALA A 20 10.02 -14.55 -23.64
N GLY A 21 9.15 -15.41 -24.17
CA GLY A 21 7.79 -15.04 -24.52
C GLY A 21 7.12 -14.37 -23.31
N MET A 22 6.51 -13.20 -23.56
CA MET A 22 5.67 -12.57 -22.56
C MET A 22 4.63 -13.60 -22.07
N PRO A 23 4.50 -13.83 -20.78
CA PRO A 23 3.51 -14.78 -20.28
C PRO A 23 2.13 -14.31 -20.73
N ARG A 24 1.36 -15.26 -21.22
CA ARG A 24 -0.06 -15.17 -21.57
C ARG A 24 -0.76 -14.30 -20.53
N ALA A 25 -1.52 -13.31 -20.97
CA ALA A 25 -2.29 -12.42 -20.10
C ALA A 25 -2.97 -13.26 -19.01
N VAL A 26 -2.54 -13.08 -17.78
CA VAL A 26 -3.27 -13.64 -16.64
C VAL A 26 -4.58 -12.87 -16.64
N VAL A 27 -5.67 -13.56 -16.95
CA VAL A 27 -7.01 -12.99 -16.80
C VAL A 27 -7.10 -12.51 -15.35
N ALA A 28 -7.31 -11.21 -15.17
CA ALA A 28 -7.45 -10.62 -13.84
C ALA A 28 -8.49 -11.44 -13.05
N ALA A 29 -8.02 -12.17 -12.03
CA ALA A 29 -8.92 -12.95 -11.20
C ALA A 29 -9.75 -11.97 -10.35
N THR A 30 -11.08 -12.16 -10.34
CA THR A 30 -11.94 -11.42 -9.41
C THR A 30 -11.47 -11.73 -7.99
N PRO A 31 -11.23 -10.71 -7.13
CA PRO A 31 -10.82 -10.95 -5.77
C PRO A 31 -11.91 -11.69 -4.98
N GLU A 32 -11.50 -12.62 -4.12
CA GLU A 32 -12.38 -13.24 -3.13
C GLU A 32 -12.78 -12.17 -2.10
N SER A 33 -14.07 -12.12 -1.75
CA SER A 33 -14.57 -11.33 -0.62
C SER A 33 -14.56 -12.19 0.64
N ILE A 34 -13.79 -11.80 1.64
CA ILE A 34 -13.58 -12.51 2.89
C ILE A 34 -14.12 -11.67 4.04
N ALA A 35 -15.03 -12.22 4.83
CA ALA A 35 -15.51 -11.56 6.03
C ALA A 35 -14.47 -11.63 7.16
N VAL A 36 -14.15 -10.48 7.75
CA VAL A 36 -13.30 -10.34 8.93
C VAL A 36 -14.16 -9.79 10.06
N VAL A 37 -14.21 -10.50 11.18
CA VAL A 37 -14.92 -10.04 12.38
C VAL A 37 -13.90 -9.40 13.31
N ALA A 38 -14.06 -8.11 13.57
CA ALA A 38 -13.26 -7.37 14.55
C ALA A 38 -13.61 -7.79 15.99
N ASP A 39 -12.79 -7.39 16.95
CA ASP A 39 -12.94 -7.76 18.36
C ASP A 39 -14.23 -7.22 19.03
N ASP A 40 -14.80 -6.16 18.46
CA ASP A 40 -16.09 -5.58 18.85
C ASP A 40 -17.30 -6.19 18.12
N GLY A 41 -17.07 -7.24 17.30
CA GLY A 41 -18.10 -7.91 16.51
C GLY A 41 -18.45 -7.23 15.19
N HIS A 42 -17.79 -6.11 14.83
CA HIS A 42 -17.98 -5.46 13.55
C HIS A 42 -17.43 -6.31 12.42
N THR A 43 -18.20 -6.47 11.33
CA THR A 43 -17.77 -7.25 10.16
C THR A 43 -17.19 -6.35 9.09
N LEU A 44 -16.00 -6.69 8.62
CA LEU A 44 -15.27 -5.99 7.57
C LEU A 44 -15.13 -6.86 6.34
N THR A 45 -14.88 -6.25 5.20
CA THR A 45 -14.55 -6.93 3.95
C THR A 45 -13.04 -6.88 3.68
N LEU A 46 -12.45 -8.06 3.53
CA LEU A 46 -11.07 -8.25 3.11
C LEU A 46 -11.08 -8.86 1.69
N TRP A 47 -10.56 -8.15 0.72
CA TRP A 47 -10.40 -8.62 -0.64
C TRP A 47 -9.12 -9.44 -0.77
N GLY A 48 -9.20 -10.64 -1.32
CA GLY A 48 -8.07 -11.56 -1.42
C GLY A 48 -7.82 -12.04 -2.84
N LYS A 49 -6.55 -12.06 -3.26
CA LYS A 49 -6.05 -12.73 -4.46
C LYS A 49 -4.80 -13.52 -4.07
N ALA A 50 -4.70 -14.77 -4.50
CA ALA A 50 -3.55 -15.61 -4.17
C ALA A 50 -3.17 -16.55 -5.32
N PRO A 51 -1.86 -16.80 -5.53
CA PRO A 51 -1.43 -17.92 -6.36
C PRO A 51 -1.66 -19.26 -5.61
N PRO A 52 -1.62 -20.39 -6.30
CA PRO A 52 -1.85 -21.72 -5.66
C PRO A 52 -0.92 -22.03 -4.49
N ALA A 53 0.34 -21.53 -4.52
CA ALA A 53 1.34 -21.71 -3.48
C ALA A 53 2.06 -20.39 -3.22
N PRO A 54 1.49 -19.50 -2.39
CA PRO A 54 2.11 -18.23 -2.11
C PRO A 54 3.39 -18.38 -1.27
N LYS A 55 4.41 -17.60 -1.59
CA LYS A 55 5.68 -17.56 -0.83
C LYS A 55 5.64 -16.61 0.38
N GLY A 56 4.60 -15.79 0.48
CA GLY A 56 4.35 -14.83 1.56
C GLY A 56 2.99 -14.15 1.38
N THR A 57 2.61 -13.35 2.36
CA THR A 57 1.32 -12.63 2.37
C THR A 57 1.55 -11.14 2.58
N ILE A 58 0.76 -10.31 1.89
CA ILE A 58 0.83 -8.85 1.97
C ILE A 58 -0.58 -8.31 2.25
N LEU A 59 -0.71 -7.51 3.31
CA LEU A 59 -1.91 -6.76 3.66
C LEU A 59 -1.77 -5.31 3.20
N LEU A 60 -2.69 -4.84 2.38
CA LEU A 60 -2.75 -3.50 1.82
C LEU A 60 -3.81 -2.69 2.55
N LEU A 61 -3.46 -1.49 3.01
CA LEU A 61 -4.34 -0.56 3.71
C LEU A 61 -4.43 0.74 2.93
N HIS A 62 -5.63 1.07 2.49
CA HIS A 62 -5.92 2.28 1.71
C HIS A 62 -5.83 3.58 2.54
N GLY A 63 -5.79 4.71 1.85
CA GLY A 63 -5.78 6.05 2.42
C GLY A 63 -7.13 6.51 3.00
N ARG A 64 -7.31 7.83 3.16
CA ARG A 64 -8.49 8.36 3.87
C ARG A 64 -9.74 8.35 3.04
N THR A 65 -9.89 8.63 1.86
CA THR A 65 -11.19 8.85 1.19
C THR A 65 -11.67 7.65 0.40
N TRP A 66 -10.76 6.86 -0.14
CA TRP A 66 -11.05 5.83 -1.13
C TRP A 66 -10.65 4.45 -0.62
N SER A 67 -11.53 3.47 -0.80
CA SER A 67 -11.40 2.10 -0.34
C SER A 67 -10.33 1.27 -1.05
N ALA A 68 -10.26 0.00 -0.70
CA ALA A 68 -9.19 -0.89 -1.14
C ALA A 68 -9.19 -1.15 -2.65
N ARG A 69 -10.35 -1.36 -3.28
CA ARG A 69 -10.38 -1.78 -4.68
C ARG A 69 -9.93 -0.71 -5.66
N PRO A 70 -10.41 0.55 -5.61
CA PRO A 70 -9.86 1.59 -6.48
C PRO A 70 -8.36 1.78 -6.33
N ASN A 71 -7.83 1.65 -5.10
CA ASN A 71 -6.42 1.83 -4.83
C ASN A 71 -5.54 0.63 -5.25
N PHE A 72 -5.98 -0.60 -4.98
CA PHE A 72 -5.09 -1.77 -5.10
C PHE A 72 -5.54 -2.82 -6.12
N ASP A 73 -6.76 -2.71 -6.62
CA ASP A 73 -7.30 -3.59 -7.65
C ASP A 73 -7.97 -2.81 -8.78
N LEU A 74 -7.38 -1.68 -9.16
CA LEU A 74 -7.89 -0.80 -10.21
C LEU A 74 -7.98 -1.55 -11.54
N GLN A 75 -9.17 -1.57 -12.13
CA GLN A 75 -9.44 -2.22 -13.40
C GLN A 75 -9.51 -1.20 -14.54
N VAL A 76 -8.55 -1.26 -15.46
CA VAL A 76 -8.47 -0.40 -16.65
C VAL A 76 -8.38 -1.29 -17.87
N ALA A 77 -9.27 -1.09 -18.86
CA ALA A 77 -9.28 -1.91 -20.07
C ALA A 77 -7.95 -1.81 -20.83
N GLY A 78 -7.31 -2.95 -21.05
CA GLY A 78 -6.06 -3.04 -21.81
C GLY A 78 -4.81 -2.50 -21.09
N THR A 79 -4.94 -2.04 -19.83
CA THR A 79 -3.82 -1.48 -19.07
C THR A 79 -3.74 -2.14 -17.70
N PRO A 80 -2.65 -2.87 -17.37
CA PRO A 80 -2.51 -3.50 -16.06
C PRO A 80 -2.27 -2.43 -14.97
N ARG A 81 -3.22 -2.28 -14.05
CA ARG A 81 -3.16 -1.31 -12.94
C ARG A 81 -3.52 -1.92 -11.57
N SER A 82 -3.79 -3.23 -11.51
CA SER A 82 -4.02 -3.91 -10.26
C SER A 82 -2.69 -4.22 -9.55
N VAL A 83 -2.45 -3.56 -8.43
CA VAL A 83 -1.35 -3.89 -7.50
C VAL A 83 -1.50 -5.33 -6.99
N MET A 84 -2.73 -5.77 -6.67
CA MET A 84 -2.98 -7.13 -6.21
C MET A 84 -2.56 -8.17 -7.25
N ASP A 85 -2.86 -7.94 -8.56
CA ASP A 85 -2.44 -8.84 -9.63
C ASP A 85 -0.91 -8.87 -9.78
N ALA A 86 -0.24 -7.71 -9.67
CA ALA A 86 1.21 -7.62 -9.72
C ALA A 86 1.89 -8.40 -8.58
N LEU A 87 1.34 -8.31 -7.36
CA LEU A 87 1.83 -9.07 -6.21
C LEU A 87 1.58 -10.58 -6.36
N VAL A 88 0.41 -10.98 -6.89
CA VAL A 88 0.10 -12.39 -7.18
C VAL A 88 1.05 -12.93 -8.26
N TYR A 89 1.31 -12.15 -9.31
CA TYR A 89 2.29 -12.51 -10.33
C TYR A 89 3.69 -12.72 -9.75
N ALA A 90 4.07 -11.91 -8.76
CA ALA A 90 5.32 -12.05 -8.03
C ALA A 90 5.31 -13.20 -7.00
N GLY A 91 4.22 -13.97 -6.87
CA GLY A 91 4.13 -15.14 -6.01
C GLY A 91 3.64 -14.87 -4.59
N TYR A 92 3.07 -13.70 -4.31
CA TYR A 92 2.50 -13.36 -3.00
C TYR A 92 0.97 -13.49 -3.00
N ALA A 93 0.40 -13.87 -1.86
CA ALA A 93 -1.01 -13.65 -1.63
C ALA A 93 -1.22 -12.19 -1.19
N ALA A 94 -2.03 -11.46 -1.97
CA ALA A 94 -2.34 -10.05 -1.75
C ALA A 94 -3.73 -9.92 -1.13
N TYR A 95 -3.80 -9.20 -0.04
CA TYR A 95 -5.04 -8.89 0.68
C TYR A 95 -5.18 -7.38 0.82
N ALA A 96 -6.38 -6.86 0.54
CA ALA A 96 -6.68 -5.44 0.66
C ALA A 96 -7.92 -5.26 1.55
N LEU A 97 -7.76 -4.57 2.67
CA LEU A 97 -8.83 -4.35 3.65
C LEU A 97 -9.63 -3.10 3.28
N ASP A 98 -10.94 -3.25 3.09
CA ASP A 98 -11.84 -2.10 3.23
C ASP A 98 -11.97 -1.80 4.71
N GLN A 99 -11.38 -0.71 5.16
CA GLN A 99 -11.51 -0.26 6.54
C GLN A 99 -12.98 0.06 6.85
N ARG A 100 -13.32 0.10 8.11
CA ARG A 100 -14.69 0.35 8.61
C ARG A 100 -15.31 1.60 7.97
N GLY A 101 -16.44 1.42 7.30
CA GLY A 101 -17.17 2.46 6.59
C GLY A 101 -16.75 2.71 5.14
N TYR A 102 -15.67 2.08 4.67
CA TYR A 102 -15.17 2.20 3.31
C TYR A 102 -15.60 0.99 2.45
N GLY A 103 -15.81 1.23 1.16
CA GLY A 103 -16.10 0.20 0.18
C GLY A 103 -17.25 -0.70 0.60
N ALA A 104 -16.96 -2.00 0.70
CA ALA A 104 -17.95 -3.01 1.10
C ALA A 104 -18.03 -3.22 2.63
N SER A 105 -17.18 -2.57 3.43
CA SER A 105 -17.27 -2.62 4.89
C SER A 105 -18.32 -1.66 5.42
N PRO A 106 -19.27 -2.12 6.24
CA PRO A 106 -20.29 -1.23 6.81
C PRO A 106 -19.67 -0.17 7.71
N ARG A 107 -20.40 0.94 7.87
CA ARG A 107 -20.02 1.99 8.83
C ARG A 107 -20.20 1.50 10.25
N ASP A 108 -19.38 2.05 11.15
CA ASP A 108 -19.62 1.91 12.58
C ASP A 108 -21.01 2.45 12.96
N ALA A 109 -21.64 1.85 13.96
CA ALA A 109 -22.94 2.27 14.46
C ALA A 109 -22.93 3.73 14.96
N SER A 110 -21.77 4.21 15.48
CA SER A 110 -21.60 5.62 15.86
C SER A 110 -21.48 6.57 14.67
N GLY A 111 -21.25 6.05 13.46
CA GLY A 111 -20.94 6.82 12.26
C GLY A 111 -19.49 7.30 12.15
N TRP A 112 -18.66 7.02 13.16
CA TRP A 112 -17.26 7.45 13.24
C TRP A 112 -16.28 6.30 13.08
N LEU A 113 -15.12 6.57 12.46
CA LEU A 113 -13.95 5.73 12.57
C LEU A 113 -12.96 6.40 13.52
N THR A 114 -12.41 5.63 14.46
CA THR A 114 -11.40 6.10 15.42
C THR A 114 -10.09 5.35 15.24
N PRO A 115 -8.95 5.91 15.68
CA PRO A 115 -7.65 5.24 15.64
C PRO A 115 -7.66 3.85 16.27
N GLU A 116 -8.30 3.68 17.41
CA GLU A 116 -8.42 2.41 18.12
C GLU A 116 -9.16 1.36 17.30
N ARG A 117 -10.31 1.74 16.70
CA ARG A 117 -11.09 0.85 15.82
C ARG A 117 -10.30 0.46 14.59
N ALA A 118 -9.66 1.44 13.93
CA ALA A 118 -8.85 1.18 12.74
C ALA A 118 -7.71 0.19 13.02
N VAL A 119 -7.02 0.31 14.16
CA VAL A 119 -5.98 -0.65 14.57
C VAL A 119 -6.56 -2.04 14.85
N GLY A 120 -7.67 -2.12 15.59
CA GLY A 120 -8.35 -3.39 15.86
C GLY A 120 -8.76 -4.11 14.57
N ASP A 121 -9.31 -3.37 13.61
CA ASP A 121 -9.72 -3.88 12.29
C ASP A 121 -8.52 -4.46 11.51
N VAL A 122 -7.40 -3.73 11.48
CA VAL A 122 -6.15 -4.16 10.81
C VAL A 122 -5.57 -5.43 11.47
N VAL A 123 -5.54 -5.49 12.78
CA VAL A 123 -5.04 -6.66 13.53
C VAL A 123 -5.95 -7.87 13.32
N ALA A 124 -7.28 -7.68 13.25
CA ALA A 124 -8.22 -8.75 12.93
C ALA A 124 -8.00 -9.29 11.52
N ALA A 125 -7.78 -8.41 10.52
CA ALA A 125 -7.44 -8.82 9.16
C ALA A 125 -6.12 -9.62 9.11
N ALA A 126 -5.08 -9.18 9.81
CA ALA A 126 -3.80 -9.89 9.90
C ALA A 126 -3.97 -11.29 10.51
N LYS A 127 -4.82 -11.45 11.54
CA LYS A 127 -5.14 -12.77 12.14
C LYS A 127 -5.83 -13.69 11.13
N VAL A 128 -6.80 -13.19 10.37
CA VAL A 128 -7.48 -13.97 9.31
C VAL A 128 -6.49 -14.42 8.24
N ILE A 129 -5.60 -13.54 7.77
CA ILE A 129 -4.57 -13.88 6.79
C ILE A 129 -3.65 -14.98 7.34
N ARG A 130 -3.16 -14.86 8.56
CA ARG A 130 -2.32 -15.88 9.20
C ARG A 130 -3.02 -17.23 9.34
N ALA A 131 -4.30 -17.23 9.68
CA ALA A 131 -5.10 -18.47 9.79
C ALA A 131 -5.29 -19.17 8.43
N ARG A 132 -5.37 -18.39 7.34
CA ARG A 132 -5.47 -18.92 5.96
C ARG A 132 -4.13 -19.47 5.44
N HIS A 133 -3.01 -19.03 6.01
CA HIS A 133 -1.65 -19.41 5.59
C HIS A 133 -0.78 -19.85 6.78
N PRO A 134 -1.12 -20.94 7.46
CA PRO A 134 -0.50 -21.31 8.74
C PRO A 134 1.01 -21.65 8.64
N GLY A 135 1.52 -21.91 7.44
CA GLY A 135 2.95 -22.20 7.21
C GLY A 135 3.78 -20.99 6.81
N LEU A 136 3.18 -19.80 6.66
CA LEU A 136 3.88 -18.60 6.25
C LEU A 136 4.16 -17.65 7.44
N PRO A 137 5.17 -16.79 7.33
CA PRO A 137 5.39 -15.70 8.29
C PRO A 137 4.15 -14.80 8.41
N ALA A 138 4.12 -13.96 9.45
CA ALA A 138 3.12 -12.89 9.57
C ALA A 138 3.10 -12.03 8.28
N PRO A 139 1.94 -11.48 7.88
CA PRO A 139 1.86 -10.66 6.67
C PRO A 139 2.79 -9.45 6.73
N ALA A 140 3.38 -9.07 5.61
CA ALA A 140 3.86 -7.72 5.44
C ALA A 140 2.66 -6.78 5.36
N VAL A 141 2.71 -5.62 6.02
CA VAL A 141 1.66 -4.60 5.92
C VAL A 141 2.16 -3.39 5.12
N VAL A 142 1.39 -2.99 4.13
CA VAL A 142 1.64 -1.81 3.30
C VAL A 142 0.51 -0.83 3.53
N GLY A 143 0.81 0.28 4.21
CA GLY A 143 -0.14 1.35 4.44
C GLY A 143 0.11 2.52 3.48
N TYR A 144 -0.94 2.99 2.83
CA TYR A 144 -0.95 4.15 1.96
C TYR A 144 -1.60 5.36 2.65
N SER A 145 -0.96 6.53 2.63
CA SER A 145 -1.52 7.78 3.18
C SER A 145 -2.01 7.61 4.63
N MET A 146 -3.27 7.87 4.96
CA MET A 146 -3.84 7.58 6.28
C MET A 146 -3.71 6.09 6.68
N GLY A 147 -3.74 5.18 5.70
CA GLY A 147 -3.45 3.76 5.95
C GLY A 147 -2.02 3.52 6.45
N SER A 148 -1.05 4.37 6.08
CA SER A 148 0.31 4.30 6.61
C SER A 148 0.37 4.72 8.09
N VAL A 149 -0.42 5.71 8.49
CA VAL A 149 -0.57 6.12 9.89
C VAL A 149 -1.19 5.00 10.72
N THR A 150 -2.24 4.37 10.19
CA THR A 150 -2.89 3.22 10.84
C THR A 150 -1.94 2.02 10.94
N ALA A 151 -1.20 1.70 9.86
CA ALA A 151 -0.21 0.62 9.86
C ALA A 151 0.92 0.87 10.86
N PHE A 152 1.43 2.11 10.93
CA PHE A 152 2.41 2.52 11.93
C PHE A 152 1.91 2.22 13.35
N PHE A 153 0.72 2.74 13.68
CA PHE A 153 0.18 2.61 15.03
C PHE A 153 -0.15 1.15 15.36
N ALA A 154 -0.64 0.37 14.40
CA ALA A 154 -0.86 -1.06 14.55
C ALA A 154 0.45 -1.83 14.80
N ALA A 155 1.51 -1.56 14.03
CA ALA A 155 2.81 -2.21 14.21
C ALA A 155 3.48 -1.80 15.54
N GLN A 156 3.30 -0.55 15.98
CA GLN A 156 3.79 -0.08 17.27
C GLN A 156 3.14 -0.81 18.46
N GLN A 157 1.83 -1.08 18.38
CA GLN A 157 1.08 -1.75 19.44
C GLN A 157 1.15 -3.28 19.35
N HIS A 158 1.29 -3.81 18.16
CA HIS A 158 1.27 -5.25 17.86
C HIS A 158 2.45 -5.63 16.94
N PRO A 159 3.71 -5.52 17.39
CA PRO A 159 4.89 -5.75 16.56
C PRO A 159 4.95 -7.15 15.95
N ASP A 160 4.38 -8.15 16.63
CA ASP A 160 4.35 -9.55 16.15
C ASP A 160 3.24 -9.83 15.12
N ALA A 161 2.37 -8.85 14.85
CA ALA A 161 1.29 -9.00 13.87
C ALA A 161 1.81 -8.95 12.44
N PHE A 162 2.98 -8.34 12.20
CA PHE A 162 3.52 -8.05 10.88
C PHE A 162 4.99 -8.42 10.78
N SER A 163 5.42 -8.98 9.64
CA SER A 163 6.83 -9.28 9.36
C SER A 163 7.59 -8.08 8.83
N VAL A 164 6.90 -7.17 8.14
CA VAL A 164 7.43 -5.95 7.51
C VAL A 164 6.37 -4.88 7.57
N LEU A 165 6.80 -3.64 7.76
CA LEU A 165 5.99 -2.43 7.68
C LEU A 165 6.44 -1.58 6.48
N VAL A 166 5.53 -1.21 5.60
CA VAL A 166 5.75 -0.22 4.54
C VAL A 166 4.86 0.98 4.79
N LEU A 167 5.47 2.14 4.96
CA LEU A 167 4.79 3.43 5.11
C LEU A 167 4.93 4.16 3.78
N TYR A 168 3.88 4.10 2.95
CA TYR A 168 3.84 4.73 1.64
C TYR A 168 3.02 6.02 1.69
N GLY A 169 3.60 7.12 1.18
CA GLY A 169 2.95 8.42 1.19
C GLY A 169 2.60 8.88 2.62
N TYR A 170 3.47 8.66 3.60
CA TYR A 170 3.23 9.00 5.01
C TYR A 170 3.10 10.52 5.18
N PRO A 171 1.90 11.05 5.55
CA PRO A 171 1.59 12.47 5.39
C PRO A 171 1.90 13.32 6.63
N LEU A 172 2.52 12.74 7.66
CA LEU A 172 2.69 13.38 8.96
C LEU A 172 4.16 13.68 9.28
N ASP A 173 4.36 14.49 10.31
CA ASP A 173 5.59 14.58 11.07
C ASP A 173 5.89 13.29 11.84
N ALA A 174 7.11 13.15 12.31
CA ALA A 174 7.63 11.88 12.84
C ALA A 174 6.83 11.33 14.04
N ASP A 175 6.23 12.17 14.85
CA ASP A 175 5.46 11.81 16.04
C ASP A 175 3.96 12.04 15.89
N GLY A 176 3.50 12.44 14.71
CA GLY A 176 2.09 12.64 14.43
C GLY A 176 1.46 13.83 15.17
N ALA A 177 2.26 14.76 15.71
CA ALA A 177 1.77 15.93 16.44
C ALA A 177 0.78 16.75 15.61
N ARG A 178 0.98 16.80 14.30
CA ARG A 178 0.09 17.46 13.34
C ARG A 178 -1.33 16.89 13.33
N LEU A 179 -1.55 15.62 13.69
CA LEU A 179 -2.89 15.02 13.75
C LEU A 179 -3.83 15.75 14.70
N ALA A 180 -3.31 16.25 15.82
CA ALA A 180 -4.10 17.00 16.78
C ALA A 180 -4.63 18.35 16.23
N THR A 181 -4.07 18.81 15.10
CA THR A 181 -4.42 20.09 14.47
C THR A 181 -5.29 19.93 13.21
N LEU A 182 -5.41 18.71 12.68
CA LEU A 182 -6.04 18.48 11.37
C LEU A 182 -7.55 18.66 11.38
N GLU A 183 -8.25 18.28 12.45
CA GLU A 183 -9.69 18.49 12.61
C GLU A 183 -10.06 18.49 14.11
N PRO A 184 -10.74 19.53 14.60
CA PRO A 184 -11.41 19.43 15.89
C PRO A 184 -12.53 18.39 15.78
N ASP A 185 -12.73 17.59 16.83
CA ASP A 185 -13.81 16.62 16.88
C ASP A 185 -15.17 17.31 16.70
N ALA A 186 -15.85 17.01 15.59
CA ALA A 186 -17.22 17.42 15.38
C ALA A 186 -18.17 16.62 16.29
N THR A 187 -19.32 17.19 16.63
CA THR A 187 -20.34 16.52 17.46
C THR A 187 -21.05 15.40 16.71
N GLU A 188 -21.27 15.60 15.39
CA GLU A 188 -21.99 14.68 14.51
C GLU A 188 -21.16 14.38 13.24
N PRO A 189 -21.24 13.14 12.70
CA PRO A 189 -20.59 12.82 11.42
C PRO A 189 -21.22 13.62 10.28
N ALA A 190 -20.40 14.29 9.48
CA ALA A 190 -20.88 15.14 8.38
C ALA A 190 -21.50 14.33 7.23
N ARG A 191 -21.01 13.10 6.99
CA ARG A 191 -21.42 12.21 5.90
C ARG A 191 -21.41 12.92 4.54
N ALA A 192 -20.36 13.71 4.28
CA ALA A 192 -20.23 14.46 3.06
C ALA A 192 -20.16 13.54 1.84
N ALA A 193 -20.86 13.90 0.77
CA ALA A 193 -20.73 13.22 -0.51
C ALA A 193 -19.30 13.39 -1.05
N THR A 194 -18.79 12.35 -1.71
CA THR A 194 -17.53 12.41 -2.44
C THR A 194 -17.75 13.03 -3.82
N THR A 195 -16.68 13.55 -4.42
CA THR A 195 -16.75 14.22 -5.73
C THR A 195 -15.69 13.68 -6.67
N ALA A 196 -15.91 13.81 -7.98
CA ALA A 196 -14.94 13.44 -8.99
C ALA A 196 -13.66 14.30 -8.91
N GLU A 197 -13.82 15.56 -8.52
CA GLU A 197 -12.67 16.46 -8.29
C GLU A 197 -11.79 15.93 -7.17
N ALA A 198 -12.37 15.58 -6.01
CA ALA A 198 -11.64 15.00 -4.90
C ALA A 198 -10.99 13.64 -5.25
N ALA A 199 -11.57 12.86 -6.17
CA ALA A 199 -10.98 11.60 -6.61
C ALA A 199 -9.80 11.79 -7.58
N GLY A 200 -9.76 12.91 -8.28
CA GLY A 200 -8.67 13.24 -9.21
C GLY A 200 -7.55 14.10 -8.61
N GLU A 201 -7.74 14.67 -7.42
CA GLU A 201 -6.83 15.68 -6.85
C GLU A 201 -5.42 15.17 -6.53
N ASP A 202 -5.27 13.86 -6.31
CA ASP A 202 -3.98 13.25 -5.99
C ASP A 202 -3.09 13.00 -7.22
N PHE A 203 -3.65 13.10 -8.45
CA PHE A 203 -2.90 12.96 -9.73
C PHE A 203 -2.34 14.31 -10.15
N VAL A 204 -1.24 14.75 -9.55
CA VAL A 204 -0.70 16.10 -9.74
C VAL A 204 0.50 16.17 -10.67
N VAL A 205 1.26 15.08 -10.83
CA VAL A 205 2.41 15.03 -11.74
C VAL A 205 1.93 14.82 -13.18
N ALA A 206 2.12 15.84 -14.01
CA ALA A 206 1.67 15.79 -15.40
C ALA A 206 2.29 14.60 -16.16
N GLY A 207 1.45 13.74 -16.71
CA GLY A 207 1.87 12.58 -17.50
C GLY A 207 2.29 11.36 -16.68
N ALA A 208 2.21 11.38 -15.34
CA ALA A 208 2.49 10.22 -14.50
C ALA A 208 1.46 9.09 -14.67
N ALA A 209 0.23 9.43 -15.07
CA ALA A 209 -0.81 8.46 -15.42
C ALA A 209 -1.49 8.82 -16.75
N PRO A 210 -1.81 7.84 -17.61
CA PRO A 210 -2.65 8.07 -18.78
C PRO A 210 -4.06 8.54 -18.36
N PRO A 211 -4.73 9.42 -19.15
CA PRO A 211 -6.08 9.90 -18.82
C PRO A 211 -7.09 8.78 -18.52
N ALA A 212 -7.04 7.68 -19.29
CA ALA A 212 -7.93 6.54 -19.08
C ALA A 212 -7.75 5.85 -17.70
N VAL A 213 -6.55 5.94 -17.09
CA VAL A 213 -6.29 5.45 -15.74
C VAL A 213 -6.95 6.36 -14.72
N VAL A 214 -6.78 7.68 -14.86
CA VAL A 214 -7.41 8.68 -13.98
C VAL A 214 -8.94 8.56 -14.04
N GLU A 215 -9.51 8.50 -15.23
CA GLU A 215 -10.96 8.34 -15.44
C GLU A 215 -11.49 7.05 -14.80
N ALA A 216 -10.77 5.93 -14.98
CA ALA A 216 -11.15 4.65 -14.38
C ALA A 216 -11.06 4.68 -12.86
N TYR A 217 -10.02 5.31 -12.30
CA TYR A 217 -9.85 5.49 -10.87
C TYR A 217 -11.00 6.31 -10.29
N VAL A 218 -11.28 7.48 -10.84
CA VAL A 218 -12.36 8.37 -10.42
C VAL A 218 -13.71 7.64 -10.44
N ALA A 219 -14.02 6.94 -11.54
CA ALA A 219 -15.28 6.20 -11.67
C ALA A 219 -15.43 5.10 -10.62
N GLN A 220 -14.37 4.30 -10.39
CA GLN A 220 -14.40 3.19 -9.43
C GLN A 220 -14.38 3.69 -7.99
N ALA A 221 -13.66 4.77 -7.70
CA ALA A 221 -13.60 5.40 -6.39
C ALA A 221 -14.98 5.95 -5.96
N LEU A 222 -15.63 6.71 -6.83
CA LEU A 222 -16.99 7.24 -6.57
C LEU A 222 -18.05 6.14 -6.41
N ALA A 223 -17.93 5.06 -7.19
CA ALA A 223 -18.85 3.93 -7.10
C ALA A 223 -18.68 3.16 -5.79
N ALA A 224 -17.46 3.03 -5.31
CA ALA A 224 -17.15 2.31 -4.05
C ALA A 224 -17.46 3.15 -2.81
N ASP A 225 -17.15 4.45 -2.84
CA ASP A 225 -17.20 5.35 -1.70
C ASP A 225 -18.00 6.62 -2.00
N PRO A 226 -19.32 6.53 -2.20
CA PRO A 226 -20.15 7.69 -2.56
C PRO A 226 -20.30 8.70 -1.41
N VAL A 227 -19.98 8.31 -0.18
CA VAL A 227 -20.06 9.13 1.02
C VAL A 227 -18.79 8.96 1.83
N ARG A 228 -18.11 10.07 2.12
CA ARG A 228 -16.86 10.12 2.88
C ARG A 228 -17.02 9.51 4.28
N VAL A 229 -16.00 8.77 4.73
CA VAL A 229 -15.93 8.28 6.12
C VAL A 229 -15.44 9.39 7.04
N ASP A 230 -16.15 9.56 8.15
CA ASP A 230 -15.81 10.56 9.15
C ASP A 230 -14.92 9.94 10.22
N TRP A 231 -13.74 10.55 10.41
CA TRP A 231 -12.81 10.19 11.46
C TRP A 231 -13.03 11.05 12.70
N LYS A 232 -12.80 10.45 13.88
CA LYS A 232 -12.86 11.14 15.17
C LYS A 232 -11.64 10.80 16.01
N SER A 233 -11.27 11.75 16.87
CA SER A 233 -10.21 11.55 17.87
C SER A 233 -8.84 11.22 17.27
N LEU A 234 -8.50 11.81 16.13
CA LEU A 234 -7.23 11.54 15.43
C LEU A 234 -6.00 11.73 16.32
N ALA A 235 -6.06 12.63 17.33
CA ALA A 235 -5.01 12.83 18.32
C ALA A 235 -4.72 11.59 19.20
N GLN A 236 -5.57 10.53 19.13
CA GLN A 236 -5.31 9.26 19.79
C GLN A 236 -4.26 8.41 19.08
N PHE A 237 -3.90 8.71 17.82
CA PHE A 237 -2.70 8.17 17.20
C PHE A 237 -1.46 8.67 17.96
N ARG A 238 -1.04 7.93 18.98
CA ARG A 238 0.16 8.20 19.79
C ARG A 238 1.38 7.59 19.12
N LEU A 239 1.87 8.22 18.05
CA LEU A 239 2.97 7.70 17.25
C LEU A 239 4.31 7.96 17.91
N ASP A 240 5.08 6.90 18.10
CA ASP A 240 6.46 6.96 18.62
C ASP A 240 7.36 6.09 17.75
N PRO A 241 8.13 6.68 16.83
CA PRO A 241 9.00 5.92 15.94
C PRO A 241 9.98 5.00 16.66
N ALA A 242 10.43 5.38 17.86
CA ALA A 242 11.37 4.57 18.64
C ALA A 242 10.78 3.22 19.08
N LYS A 243 9.47 3.09 19.09
CA LYS A 243 8.75 1.83 19.39
C LYS A 243 8.53 0.94 18.19
N LEU A 244 8.81 1.40 16.97
CA LEU A 244 8.74 0.58 15.76
C LEU A 244 9.97 -0.32 15.69
N THR A 245 9.79 -1.58 16.06
CA THR A 245 10.82 -2.64 15.98
C THR A 245 10.68 -3.50 14.73
N THR A 246 9.53 -3.45 14.06
CA THR A 246 9.27 -4.14 12.79
C THR A 246 10.15 -3.56 11.68
N PRO A 247 10.80 -4.38 10.84
CA PRO A 247 11.53 -3.92 9.65
C PRO A 247 10.69 -2.96 8.82
N THR A 248 11.17 -1.74 8.53
CA THR A 248 10.35 -0.65 7.99
C THR A 248 10.94 -0.06 6.71
N LEU A 249 10.10 0.00 5.66
CA LEU A 249 10.35 0.76 4.43
C LEU A 249 9.51 2.05 4.44
N LEU A 250 10.17 3.20 4.28
CA LEU A 250 9.52 4.46 3.92
C LEU A 250 9.55 4.60 2.40
N LEU A 251 8.40 4.85 1.78
CA LEU A 251 8.25 4.90 0.32
C LEU A 251 7.40 6.12 -0.07
N GLN A 252 7.82 6.90 -1.07
CA GLN A 252 7.08 8.06 -1.53
C GLN A 252 7.37 8.39 -2.99
N GLY A 253 6.45 9.09 -3.65
CA GLY A 253 6.70 9.77 -4.92
C GLY A 253 7.48 11.07 -4.71
N VAL A 254 8.33 11.46 -5.66
CA VAL A 254 9.08 12.73 -5.58
C VAL A 254 8.16 13.94 -5.64
N GLY A 255 7.02 13.83 -6.35
CA GLY A 255 6.00 14.87 -6.51
C GLY A 255 4.87 14.80 -5.49
N ASP A 256 4.98 13.94 -4.47
CA ASP A 256 3.95 13.79 -3.43
C ASP A 256 3.84 15.05 -2.56
N GLY A 257 2.80 15.86 -2.79
CA GLY A 257 2.57 17.13 -2.09
C GLY A 257 2.14 16.98 -0.62
N TYR A 258 1.72 15.80 -0.20
CA TYR A 258 1.34 15.52 1.19
C TYR A 258 2.53 15.14 2.07
N VAL A 259 3.61 14.63 1.46
CA VAL A 259 4.80 14.18 2.17
C VAL A 259 5.80 15.31 2.32
N GLN A 260 6.27 15.53 3.54
CA GLN A 260 7.31 16.49 3.84
C GLN A 260 8.66 15.77 3.98
N PRO A 261 9.63 15.92 3.05
CA PRO A 261 10.89 15.16 3.06
C PRO A 261 11.66 15.27 4.38
N ASP A 262 11.68 16.45 5.01
CA ASP A 262 12.36 16.66 6.30
C ASP A 262 11.68 15.90 7.44
N ALA A 263 10.34 15.79 7.41
CA ALA A 263 9.60 14.98 8.37
C ALA A 263 9.88 13.49 8.19
N VAL A 264 9.97 13.02 6.93
CA VAL A 264 10.33 11.63 6.62
C VAL A 264 11.77 11.32 7.03
N ALA A 265 12.72 12.23 6.79
CA ALA A 265 14.11 12.09 7.25
C ALA A 265 14.18 12.00 8.79
N THR A 266 13.40 12.82 9.49
CA THR A 266 13.28 12.79 10.95
C THR A 266 12.67 11.46 11.42
N LEU A 267 11.59 11.00 10.79
CA LEU A 267 10.98 9.69 11.05
C LEU A 267 11.99 8.57 10.84
N PHE A 268 12.69 8.55 9.69
CA PHE A 268 13.69 7.54 9.35
C PHE A 268 14.78 7.44 10.41
N ASN A 269 15.29 8.57 10.89
CA ASN A 269 16.35 8.61 11.91
C ASN A 269 15.88 8.14 13.28
N ARG A 270 14.58 8.31 13.60
CA ARG A 270 13.98 7.96 14.90
C ARG A 270 13.44 6.54 14.98
N LEU A 271 13.33 5.80 13.84
CA LEU A 271 12.83 4.41 13.84
C LEU A 271 13.66 3.54 14.79
N GLY A 272 12.97 2.79 15.65
CA GLY A 272 13.57 1.88 16.64
C GLY A 272 14.20 0.64 15.99
N THR A 273 13.78 0.28 14.76
CA THR A 273 14.39 -0.82 14.01
C THR A 273 15.67 -0.37 13.29
N PRO A 274 16.79 -1.13 13.36
CA PRO A 274 17.94 -0.89 12.49
C PRO A 274 17.68 -1.33 11.05
N ASP A 275 16.72 -2.26 10.83
CA ASP A 275 16.33 -2.79 9.52
C ASP A 275 15.34 -1.84 8.83
N ARG A 276 15.87 -0.77 8.22
CA ARG A 276 15.07 0.29 7.61
C ARG A 276 15.64 0.75 6.27
N SER A 277 14.76 1.19 5.38
CA SER A 277 15.11 1.82 4.10
C SER A 277 14.17 2.98 3.82
N TRP A 278 14.64 3.91 2.99
CA TRP A 278 13.84 5.00 2.45
C TRP A 278 14.04 5.05 0.94
N VAL A 279 12.93 4.99 0.19
CA VAL A 279 12.92 5.02 -1.27
C VAL A 279 12.03 6.16 -1.75
N VAL A 280 12.55 6.95 -2.68
CA VAL A 280 11.80 8.01 -3.36
C VAL A 280 11.68 7.61 -4.83
N LEU A 281 10.45 7.53 -5.33
CA LEU A 281 10.14 7.17 -6.71
C LEU A 281 10.17 8.44 -7.58
N PRO A 282 10.92 8.44 -8.69
CA PRO A 282 10.91 9.56 -9.63
C PRO A 282 9.56 9.62 -10.39
N ASP A 283 9.28 10.78 -10.97
CA ASP A 283 8.17 11.01 -11.91
C ASP A 283 6.81 10.50 -11.42
N SER A 284 6.56 10.61 -10.12
CA SER A 284 5.34 10.11 -9.48
C SER A 284 4.93 10.98 -8.29
N ASP A 285 3.67 10.86 -7.90
CA ASP A 285 3.08 11.60 -6.79
C ASP A 285 2.50 10.71 -5.69
N HIS A 286 1.44 11.17 -5.03
CA HIS A 286 0.82 10.47 -3.91
C HIS A 286 0.20 9.12 -4.30
N VAL A 287 -0.20 8.96 -5.57
CA VAL A 287 -0.86 7.76 -6.10
C VAL A 287 0.04 6.91 -7.02
N ALA A 288 1.37 6.96 -6.84
CA ALA A 288 2.36 6.20 -7.63
C ALA A 288 1.99 4.72 -7.86
N HIS A 289 1.22 4.13 -6.95
CA HIS A 289 0.76 2.73 -7.02
C HIS A 289 -0.30 2.47 -8.11
N VAL A 290 -0.90 3.51 -8.70
CA VAL A 290 -1.82 3.42 -9.85
C VAL A 290 -1.30 4.19 -11.07
N GLU A 291 -0.16 4.86 -10.97
CA GLU A 291 0.54 5.57 -12.04
C GLU A 291 1.45 4.65 -12.86
N ASP A 292 2.19 5.22 -13.82
CA ASP A 292 3.22 4.51 -14.59
C ASP A 292 4.40 4.08 -13.71
N ALA A 293 4.54 4.67 -12.53
CA ALA A 293 5.49 4.28 -11.48
C ALA A 293 5.12 2.97 -10.74
N MET A 294 3.91 2.41 -10.93
CA MET A 294 3.45 1.20 -10.23
C MET A 294 4.46 0.03 -10.27
N PRO A 295 5.11 -0.30 -11.39
CA PRO A 295 6.13 -1.36 -11.40
C PRO A 295 7.31 -1.07 -10.47
N ALA A 296 7.78 0.18 -10.41
CA ALA A 296 8.87 0.58 -9.52
C ALA A 296 8.41 0.57 -8.05
N TRP A 297 7.17 0.97 -7.79
CA TRP A 297 6.53 0.89 -6.47
C TRP A 297 6.47 -0.56 -5.96
N VAL A 298 6.00 -1.49 -6.79
CA VAL A 298 5.95 -2.93 -6.46
C VAL A 298 7.37 -3.47 -6.25
N ALA A 299 8.31 -3.12 -7.13
CA ALA A 299 9.70 -3.59 -7.03
C ALA A 299 10.40 -3.11 -5.75
N ALA A 300 10.16 -1.86 -5.31
CA ALA A 300 10.70 -1.32 -4.07
C ALA A 300 10.20 -2.11 -2.84
N ILE A 301 8.91 -2.43 -2.80
CA ILE A 301 8.31 -3.21 -1.70
C ILE A 301 8.85 -4.64 -1.69
N LEU A 302 8.83 -5.33 -2.83
CA LEU A 302 9.30 -6.70 -2.93
C LEU A 302 10.80 -6.81 -2.64
N GLY A 303 11.60 -5.88 -3.16
CA GLY A 303 13.04 -5.83 -2.88
C GLY A 303 13.35 -5.64 -1.39
N PHE A 304 12.49 -4.91 -0.66
CA PHE A 304 12.61 -4.78 0.78
C PHE A 304 12.16 -6.04 1.54
N ILE A 305 11.08 -6.68 1.12
CA ILE A 305 10.55 -7.90 1.75
C ILE A 305 11.52 -9.08 1.56
N GLU A 306 12.09 -9.23 0.37
CA GLU A 306 12.89 -10.40 -0.05
C GLU A 306 14.37 -10.32 0.32
N ARG A 307 14.84 -9.18 0.82
CA ARG A 307 16.24 -9.05 1.19
C ARG A 307 16.63 -10.01 2.32
N PRO A 308 17.86 -10.54 2.33
CA PRO A 308 18.39 -11.32 3.46
C PRO A 308 18.33 -10.51 4.77
N ARG A 309 17.94 -11.15 5.85
CA ARG A 309 17.88 -10.59 7.21
C ARG A 309 18.67 -11.45 8.17
#